data_e19e4ed45393b863fa0186f08555bfa5
#
_entry.id   e19e4ed45393b863fa0186f08555bfa5
#
_cell.length_a   1.000
_cell.length_b   1.000
_cell.length_c   1.000
_cell.angle_alpha   90.00
_cell.angle_beta   90.00
_cell.angle_gamma   90.00
#
_symmetry.space_group_name_H-M   'P 1'
#
loop_
_entity.id
_entity.type
_entity.pdbx_description
1 polymer ?
#
loop_
_entity_poly.entity_id
_entity_poly.type
_entity_poly.pdbx_seq_one_letter_code
_entity_poly.pdbx_strand_id
1 'polypeptide(L)'
;MWSDILTGYGIFILEILTILLVIAAIVAMIISAKQRNAAHHGELVVTDLSEEFKETVKHLRDFQLSEEELKQAEKTEKKAKKQEAKALKAKLKNGEKAAPKPCVYVLDFKGDISASETTALREEISAIINVAKADDEVLLRLESPGGVVHGYGLAASQLARLKQKGIKLTVAVDKVAASGGYMMACVADKIVSAPFAIIGSIGVVAQIPNIHRLLKKHDVDVDVMTAGEFKRTVTVLGENTEKGKQKFQAELEETHQLFKQFVAQNRPLLDVDKVATGEHWFGQQALELKLVDELATSDDIILEKMKDKSVISVKYKVKKPLLQKIGKQAEESIEGIIHRHLAKNTQDFVQ
;
A
#
# COMPACT_ATOMS: atom_id res chain seq x y z
N MET A 1 62.15 -17.67 15.11
CA MET A 1 62.41 -16.91 13.87
C MET A 1 61.29 -17.01 12.84
N TRP A 2 60.91 -18.19 12.33
CA TRP A 2 59.76 -18.27 11.39
C TRP A 2 58.41 -18.02 12.06
N SER A 3 58.22 -18.44 13.31
CA SER A 3 56.97 -18.17 14.08
C SER A 3 56.76 -16.69 14.34
N ASP A 4 57.83 -15.95 14.64
CA ASP A 4 57.76 -14.51 14.95
C ASP A 4 57.44 -13.70 13.70
N ILE A 5 57.96 -14.13 12.54
CA ILE A 5 57.60 -13.54 11.23
C ILE A 5 56.15 -13.78 10.87
N LEU A 6 55.64 -15.00 11.07
CA LEU A 6 54.24 -15.33 10.82
C LEU A 6 53.29 -14.57 11.75
N THR A 7 53.64 -14.42 13.03
CA THR A 7 52.83 -13.64 14.01
C THR A 7 52.84 -12.16 13.66
N GLY A 8 54.00 -11.60 13.27
CA GLY A 8 54.12 -10.19 12.82
C GLY A 8 53.28 -9.92 11.56
N TYR A 9 53.31 -10.81 10.58
CA TYR A 9 52.45 -10.70 9.37
C TYR A 9 50.97 -10.85 9.70
N GLY A 10 50.61 -11.74 10.62
CA GLY A 10 49.21 -11.89 11.07
C GLY A 10 48.66 -10.64 11.74
N ILE A 11 49.46 -10.01 12.63
CA ILE A 11 49.09 -8.76 13.29
C ILE A 11 48.94 -7.63 12.26
N PHE A 12 49.89 -7.50 11.33
CA PHE A 12 49.84 -6.48 10.27
C PHE A 12 48.63 -6.60 9.36
N ILE A 13 48.24 -7.84 8.98
CA ILE A 13 47.02 -8.08 8.19
C ILE A 13 45.79 -7.69 9.00
N LEU A 14 45.74 -8.00 10.29
CA LEU A 14 44.65 -7.68 11.19
C LEU A 14 44.46 -6.16 11.36
N GLU A 15 45.58 -5.41 11.47
CA GLU A 15 45.61 -3.95 11.51
C GLU A 15 45.06 -3.33 10.21
N ILE A 16 45.51 -3.82 9.05
CA ILE A 16 45.01 -3.36 7.76
C ILE A 16 43.51 -3.64 7.64
N LEU A 17 43.06 -4.82 8.06
CA LEU A 17 41.65 -5.22 7.99
C LEU A 17 40.79 -4.35 8.90
N THR A 18 41.23 -4.00 10.09
CA THR A 18 40.55 -3.08 11.01
C THR A 18 40.48 -1.66 10.44
N ILE A 19 41.54 -1.15 9.85
CA ILE A 19 41.56 0.17 9.20
C ILE A 19 40.58 0.19 8.02
N LEU A 20 40.57 -0.84 7.18
CA LEU A 20 39.63 -0.96 6.06
C LEU A 20 38.16 -1.01 6.55
N LEU A 21 37.88 -1.74 7.65
CA LEU A 21 36.56 -1.79 8.26
C LEU A 21 36.10 -0.43 8.79
N VAL A 22 37.01 0.32 9.44
CA VAL A 22 36.72 1.68 9.93
C VAL A 22 36.45 2.63 8.78
N ILE A 23 37.25 2.58 7.73
CA ILE A 23 37.06 3.40 6.51
C ILE A 23 35.71 3.04 5.85
N ALA A 24 35.39 1.75 5.72
CA ALA A 24 34.14 1.29 5.17
C ALA A 24 32.93 1.78 6.00
N ALA A 25 33.04 1.75 7.34
CA ALA A 25 32.02 2.26 8.25
C ALA A 25 31.82 3.79 8.12
N ILE A 26 32.92 4.56 8.00
CA ILE A 26 32.88 6.01 7.80
C ILE A 26 32.24 6.33 6.44
N VAL A 27 32.63 5.65 5.38
CA VAL A 27 32.06 5.82 4.03
C VAL A 27 30.57 5.46 4.04
N ALA A 28 30.18 4.37 4.69
CA ALA A 28 28.78 3.98 4.86
C ALA A 28 27.99 5.04 5.64
N MET A 29 28.57 5.63 6.68
CA MET A 29 27.97 6.69 7.48
C MET A 29 27.78 7.98 6.66
N ILE A 30 28.78 8.39 5.88
CA ILE A 30 28.71 9.56 4.99
C ILE A 30 27.67 9.35 3.90
N ILE A 31 27.62 8.18 3.28
CA ILE A 31 26.63 7.82 2.27
C ILE A 31 25.22 7.83 2.89
N SER A 32 25.06 7.26 4.09
CA SER A 32 23.80 7.24 4.83
C SER A 32 23.33 8.65 5.22
N ALA A 33 24.24 9.53 5.68
CA ALA A 33 23.93 10.91 6.00
C ALA A 33 23.54 11.73 4.75
N LYS A 34 24.24 11.52 3.64
CA LYS A 34 23.92 12.17 2.36
C LYS A 34 22.57 11.70 1.79
N GLN A 35 22.22 10.44 2.02
CA GLN A 35 20.92 9.88 1.63
C GLN A 35 19.75 10.38 2.51
N ARG A 36 19.99 10.66 3.81
CA ARG A 36 18.99 11.28 4.69
C ARG A 36 18.65 12.71 4.27
N ASN A 37 19.58 13.44 3.71
CA ASN A 37 19.40 14.82 3.25
C ASN A 37 18.97 14.93 1.77
N ALA A 38 19.08 13.87 0.98
CA ALA A 38 18.44 13.82 -0.32
C ALA A 38 16.94 13.70 -0.08
N ALA A 39 16.20 14.81 -0.25
CA ALA A 39 14.76 14.78 -0.30
C ALA A 39 14.35 13.59 -1.17
N HIS A 40 13.49 12.71 -0.65
CA HIS A 40 13.03 11.54 -1.36
C HIS A 40 12.16 11.97 -2.55
N HIS A 41 12.82 12.46 -3.60
CA HIS A 41 12.16 12.76 -4.87
C HIS A 41 11.83 11.42 -5.53
N GLY A 42 10.57 11.03 -5.40
CA GLY A 42 9.99 9.98 -6.23
C GLY A 42 9.64 10.53 -7.61
N GLU A 43 9.28 9.64 -8.49
CA GLU A 43 8.74 9.99 -9.80
C GLU A 43 7.35 9.36 -9.96
N LEU A 44 6.48 10.08 -10.63
CA LEU A 44 5.17 9.59 -11.00
C LEU A 44 5.31 8.72 -12.26
N VAL A 45 5.01 7.45 -12.13
CA VAL A 45 4.99 6.49 -13.25
C VAL A 45 3.55 6.33 -13.70
N VAL A 46 3.31 6.61 -14.98
CA VAL A 46 1.99 6.46 -15.60
C VAL A 46 2.08 5.33 -16.62
N THR A 47 1.16 4.37 -16.55
CA THR A 47 1.10 3.20 -17.42
C THR A 47 -0.28 3.11 -18.04
N ASP A 48 -0.37 2.98 -19.36
CA ASP A 48 -1.64 2.78 -20.06
C ASP A 48 -2.06 1.30 -19.99
N LEU A 49 -2.95 1.00 -19.04
CA LEU A 49 -3.48 -0.35 -18.84
C LEU A 49 -4.35 -0.81 -20.04
N SER A 50 -4.99 0.13 -20.72
CA SER A 50 -5.80 -0.19 -21.89
C SER A 50 -4.93 -0.69 -23.05
N GLU A 51 -3.76 -0.11 -23.27
CA GLU A 51 -2.81 -0.58 -24.29
C GLU A 51 -2.14 -1.88 -23.88
N GLU A 52 -1.67 -2.02 -22.65
CA GLU A 52 -1.09 -3.28 -22.14
C GLU A 52 -2.08 -4.45 -22.29
N PHE A 53 -3.35 -4.23 -21.97
CA PHE A 53 -4.38 -5.26 -22.10
C PHE A 53 -4.62 -5.63 -23.59
N LYS A 54 -4.69 -4.63 -24.49
CA LYS A 54 -4.83 -4.88 -25.93
C LYS A 54 -3.65 -5.68 -26.49
N GLU A 55 -2.42 -5.37 -26.07
CA GLU A 55 -1.24 -6.10 -26.48
C GLU A 55 -1.29 -7.56 -25.98
N THR A 56 -1.69 -7.78 -24.74
CA THR A 56 -1.85 -9.11 -24.16
C THR A 56 -2.90 -9.93 -24.91
N VAL A 57 -4.08 -9.35 -25.17
CA VAL A 57 -5.16 -10.00 -25.93
C VAL A 57 -4.70 -10.30 -27.36
N LYS A 58 -3.99 -9.37 -27.97
CA LYS A 58 -3.42 -9.57 -29.30
C LYS A 58 -2.44 -10.76 -29.31
N HIS A 59 -1.49 -10.77 -28.38
CA HIS A 59 -0.52 -11.86 -28.28
C HIS A 59 -1.20 -13.23 -28.11
N LEU A 60 -2.23 -13.30 -27.27
CA LEU A 60 -3.00 -14.53 -27.08
C LEU A 60 -3.77 -14.95 -28.34
N ARG A 61 -4.34 -13.99 -29.07
CA ARG A 61 -5.02 -14.22 -30.34
C ARG A 61 -4.05 -14.69 -31.45
N ASP A 62 -2.91 -14.01 -31.54
CA ASP A 62 -1.88 -14.29 -32.53
C ASP A 62 -1.33 -15.72 -32.36
N PHE A 63 -1.26 -16.21 -31.11
CA PHE A 63 -0.86 -17.60 -30.82
C PHE A 63 -1.84 -18.66 -31.35
N GLN A 64 -3.11 -18.29 -31.54
CA GLN A 64 -4.15 -19.21 -32.05
C GLN A 64 -4.25 -19.22 -33.58
N LEU A 65 -3.56 -18.31 -34.27
CA LEU A 65 -3.61 -18.17 -35.72
C LEU A 65 -2.48 -18.99 -36.40
N SER A 66 -2.77 -19.47 -37.61
CA SER A 66 -1.73 -20.00 -38.50
C SER A 66 -0.81 -18.88 -39.01
N GLU A 67 0.37 -19.23 -39.54
CA GLU A 67 1.32 -18.23 -40.05
C GLU A 67 0.73 -17.34 -41.14
N GLU A 68 -0.16 -17.89 -41.98
CA GLU A 68 -0.80 -17.15 -43.07
C GLU A 68 -1.85 -16.19 -42.54
N GLU A 69 -2.67 -16.62 -41.60
CA GLU A 69 -3.68 -15.79 -40.92
C GLU A 69 -3.01 -14.65 -40.11
N LEU A 70 -1.89 -14.95 -39.45
CA LEU A 70 -1.10 -13.97 -38.72
C LEU A 70 -0.59 -12.83 -39.63
N LYS A 71 -0.01 -13.19 -40.78
CA LYS A 71 0.44 -12.22 -41.79
C LYS A 71 -0.72 -11.38 -42.34
N GLN A 72 -1.90 -11.96 -42.48
CA GLN A 72 -3.09 -11.25 -42.95
C GLN A 72 -3.67 -10.30 -41.88
N ALA A 73 -3.71 -10.76 -40.62
CA ALA A 73 -4.12 -9.94 -39.47
C ALA A 73 -3.20 -8.73 -39.28
N GLU A 74 -1.88 -8.91 -39.34
CA GLU A 74 -0.90 -7.81 -39.26
C GLU A 74 -1.06 -6.77 -40.37
N LYS A 75 -1.30 -7.21 -41.60
CA LYS A 75 -1.54 -6.30 -42.72
C LYS A 75 -2.81 -5.48 -42.54
N THR A 76 -3.86 -6.12 -42.03
CA THR A 76 -5.15 -5.46 -41.76
C THR A 76 -5.01 -4.43 -40.65
N GLU A 77 -4.34 -4.78 -39.55
CA GLU A 77 -4.07 -3.87 -38.44
C GLU A 77 -3.22 -2.66 -38.83
N LYS A 78 -2.13 -2.90 -39.61
CA LYS A 78 -1.30 -1.80 -40.13
C LYS A 78 -2.09 -0.86 -41.03
N LYS A 79 -3.04 -1.37 -41.82
CA LYS A 79 -3.93 -0.54 -42.65
C LYS A 79 -4.90 0.25 -41.79
N ALA A 80 -5.53 -0.37 -40.79
CA ALA A 80 -6.45 0.29 -39.86
C ALA A 80 -5.75 1.42 -39.07
N LYS A 81 -4.59 1.16 -38.46
CA LYS A 81 -3.79 2.17 -37.74
C LYS A 81 -3.40 3.35 -38.66
N LYS A 82 -3.08 3.06 -39.93
CA LYS A 82 -2.74 4.09 -40.92
C LYS A 82 -3.94 4.94 -41.33
N GLN A 83 -5.13 4.35 -41.40
CA GLN A 83 -6.39 5.06 -41.67
C GLN A 83 -6.80 5.94 -40.46
N GLU A 84 -6.73 5.39 -39.23
CA GLU A 84 -7.00 6.15 -38.00
C GLU A 84 -6.05 7.37 -37.86
N ALA A 85 -4.76 7.14 -38.06
CA ALA A 85 -3.78 8.24 -38.01
C ALA A 85 -4.03 9.32 -39.06
N LYS A 86 -4.50 8.94 -40.27
CA LYS A 86 -4.88 9.90 -41.33
C LYS A 86 -6.15 10.66 -40.97
N ALA A 87 -7.17 9.95 -40.43
CA ALA A 87 -8.43 10.56 -39.98
C ALA A 87 -8.19 11.55 -38.83
N LEU A 88 -7.34 11.17 -37.87
CA LEU A 88 -6.95 12.04 -36.76
C LEU A 88 -6.21 13.31 -37.25
N LYS A 89 -5.25 13.14 -38.19
CA LYS A 89 -4.56 14.28 -38.81
C LYS A 89 -5.49 15.18 -39.59
N ALA A 90 -6.48 14.64 -40.27
CA ALA A 90 -7.49 15.41 -41.02
C ALA A 90 -8.38 16.21 -40.05
N LYS A 91 -8.87 15.62 -38.95
CA LYS A 91 -9.65 16.29 -37.91
C LYS A 91 -8.85 17.42 -37.26
N LEU A 92 -7.56 17.19 -36.93
CA LEU A 92 -6.69 18.21 -36.36
C LEU A 92 -6.45 19.39 -37.33
N LYS A 93 -6.34 19.13 -38.65
CA LYS A 93 -6.20 20.17 -39.68
C LYS A 93 -7.46 21.02 -39.83
N ASN A 94 -8.64 20.44 -39.60
CA ASN A 94 -9.92 21.12 -39.66
C ASN A 94 -10.26 21.90 -38.38
N GLY A 95 -9.34 21.97 -37.41
CA GLY A 95 -9.59 22.64 -36.13
C GLY A 95 -10.52 21.86 -35.17
N GLU A 96 -10.96 20.67 -35.55
CA GLU A 96 -11.75 19.80 -34.70
C GLU A 96 -10.82 19.14 -33.64
N LYS A 97 -10.86 19.65 -32.42
CA LYS A 97 -10.28 18.92 -31.28
C LYS A 97 -11.17 17.73 -31.01
N ALA A 98 -10.70 16.52 -31.36
CA ALA A 98 -11.36 15.32 -30.86
C ALA A 98 -11.42 15.41 -29.34
N ALA A 99 -12.63 15.39 -28.77
CA ALA A 99 -12.79 15.35 -27.33
C ALA A 99 -12.03 14.13 -26.81
N PRO A 100 -11.06 14.31 -25.93
CA PRO A 100 -10.34 13.16 -25.39
C PRO A 100 -11.33 12.27 -24.66
N LYS A 101 -11.19 10.94 -24.83
CA LYS A 101 -11.98 9.98 -24.07
C LYS A 101 -11.82 10.27 -22.57
N PRO A 102 -12.89 10.14 -21.76
CA PRO A 102 -12.77 10.20 -20.32
C PRO A 102 -11.75 9.18 -19.81
N CYS A 103 -11.08 9.52 -18.73
CA CYS A 103 -10.02 8.71 -18.16
C CYS A 103 -10.43 8.09 -16.83
N VAL A 104 -10.00 6.86 -16.57
CA VAL A 104 -10.04 6.23 -15.26
C VAL A 104 -8.62 6.11 -14.74
N TYR A 105 -8.33 6.81 -13.66
CA TYR A 105 -7.04 6.75 -12.97
C TYR A 105 -7.08 5.62 -11.97
N VAL A 106 -6.26 4.58 -12.18
CA VAL A 106 -6.15 3.43 -11.27
C VAL A 106 -5.01 3.69 -10.30
N LEU A 107 -5.34 3.67 -9.02
CA LEU A 107 -4.42 3.76 -7.89
C LEU A 107 -4.35 2.43 -7.16
N ASP A 108 -3.21 2.13 -6.59
CA ASP A 108 -3.00 0.99 -5.70
C ASP A 108 -2.69 1.49 -4.29
N PHE A 109 -3.30 0.88 -3.29
CA PHE A 109 -2.91 1.10 -1.90
C PHE A 109 -2.81 -0.23 -1.17
N LYS A 110 -1.60 -0.58 -0.75
CA LYS A 110 -1.33 -1.77 0.07
C LYS A 110 -0.92 -1.32 1.46
N GLY A 111 -1.88 -1.35 2.39
CA GLY A 111 -1.71 -0.84 3.74
C GLY A 111 -0.89 -1.74 4.64
N ASP A 112 0.04 -1.14 5.35
CA ASP A 112 0.72 -1.68 6.52
C ASP A 112 0.19 -1.04 7.81
N ILE A 113 0.70 -1.45 8.98
CA ILE A 113 0.28 -0.90 10.28
C ILE A 113 0.41 0.62 10.33
N SER A 114 1.41 1.20 9.68
CA SER A 114 1.71 2.64 9.70
C SER A 114 1.02 3.42 8.59
N ALA A 115 0.31 2.76 7.66
CA ALA A 115 -0.22 3.34 6.43
C ALA A 115 0.88 4.05 5.61
N SER A 116 2.04 3.41 5.45
CA SER A 116 3.24 4.04 4.88
C SER A 116 3.05 4.52 3.44
N GLU A 117 2.16 3.89 2.66
CA GLU A 117 1.82 4.31 1.29
C GLU A 117 1.02 5.62 1.21
N THR A 118 0.58 6.18 2.34
CA THR A 118 -0.14 7.48 2.37
C THR A 118 0.66 8.61 1.72
N THR A 119 1.99 8.57 1.84
CA THR A 119 2.86 9.58 1.21
C THR A 119 2.79 9.49 -0.33
N ALA A 120 2.83 8.30 -0.89
CA ALA A 120 2.69 8.08 -2.33
C ALA A 120 1.28 8.45 -2.81
N LEU A 121 0.25 7.97 -2.11
CA LEU A 121 -1.15 8.27 -2.40
C LEU A 121 -1.42 9.79 -2.44
N ARG A 122 -0.81 10.57 -1.56
CA ARG A 122 -0.92 12.03 -1.55
C ARG A 122 -0.38 12.67 -2.82
N GLU A 123 0.77 12.23 -3.31
CA GLU A 123 1.39 12.74 -4.54
C GLU A 123 0.56 12.34 -5.77
N GLU A 124 0.10 11.10 -5.82
CA GLU A 124 -0.76 10.58 -6.89
C GLU A 124 -2.08 11.35 -6.98
N ILE A 125 -2.79 11.51 -5.86
CA ILE A 125 -4.05 12.27 -5.80
C ILE A 125 -3.83 13.73 -6.16
N SER A 126 -2.74 14.35 -5.69
CA SER A 126 -2.43 15.74 -6.01
C SER A 126 -2.19 15.92 -7.51
N ALA A 127 -1.50 14.98 -8.16
CA ALA A 127 -1.31 14.99 -9.60
C ALA A 127 -2.64 14.84 -10.36
N ILE A 128 -3.47 13.87 -9.96
CA ILE A 128 -4.77 13.61 -10.59
C ILE A 128 -5.68 14.83 -10.50
N ILE A 129 -5.82 15.44 -9.31
CA ILE A 129 -6.67 16.62 -9.09
C ILE A 129 -6.31 17.78 -10.03
N ASN A 130 -5.03 17.90 -10.41
CA ASN A 130 -4.56 18.97 -11.27
C ASN A 130 -4.81 18.72 -12.77
N VAL A 131 -5.06 17.47 -13.18
CA VAL A 131 -5.21 17.11 -14.60
C VAL A 131 -6.59 16.55 -14.95
N ALA A 132 -7.32 16.04 -13.96
CA ALA A 132 -8.62 15.39 -14.16
C ALA A 132 -9.67 16.36 -14.71
N LYS A 133 -10.53 15.83 -15.57
CA LYS A 133 -11.69 16.52 -16.19
C LYS A 133 -12.98 16.05 -15.56
N ALA A 134 -14.10 16.69 -15.90
CA ALA A 134 -15.39 16.44 -15.27
C ALA A 134 -15.89 14.99 -15.37
N ASP A 135 -15.56 14.27 -16.46
CA ASP A 135 -16.00 12.89 -16.68
C ASP A 135 -14.97 11.83 -16.29
N ASP A 136 -13.82 12.28 -15.75
CA ASP A 136 -12.78 11.39 -15.28
C ASP A 136 -13.15 10.79 -13.92
N GLU A 137 -12.66 9.59 -13.66
CA GLU A 137 -12.93 8.82 -12.44
C GLU A 137 -11.62 8.28 -11.85
N VAL A 138 -11.65 7.97 -10.56
CA VAL A 138 -10.57 7.26 -9.87
C VAL A 138 -11.06 5.90 -9.41
N LEU A 139 -10.30 4.86 -9.70
CA LEU A 139 -10.44 3.52 -9.15
C LEU A 139 -9.28 3.24 -8.22
N LEU A 140 -9.55 3.08 -6.93
CA LEU A 140 -8.56 2.66 -5.96
C LEU A 140 -8.67 1.15 -5.72
N ARG A 141 -7.64 0.40 -6.02
CA ARG A 141 -7.50 -1.00 -5.58
C ARG A 141 -6.91 -0.98 -4.18
N LEU A 142 -7.74 -1.33 -3.21
CA LEU A 142 -7.40 -1.25 -1.78
C LEU A 142 -7.19 -2.64 -1.19
N GLU A 143 -6.01 -2.86 -0.62
CA GLU A 143 -5.69 -4.04 0.17
C GLU A 143 -5.11 -3.58 1.52
N SER A 144 -5.91 -3.60 2.60
CA SER A 144 -5.44 -3.16 3.91
C SER A 144 -6.18 -3.80 5.08
N PRO A 145 -5.46 -4.40 6.03
CA PRO A 145 -6.02 -4.88 7.30
C PRO A 145 -6.28 -3.76 8.30
N GLY A 146 -5.89 -2.51 8.01
CA GLY A 146 -5.90 -1.39 8.93
C GLY A 146 -4.60 -1.23 9.71
N GLY A 147 -4.61 -0.33 10.70
CA GLY A 147 -3.46 0.00 11.52
C GLY A 147 -3.68 1.26 12.35
N VAL A 148 -2.65 2.08 12.51
CA VAL A 148 -2.72 3.27 13.38
C VAL A 148 -3.70 4.32 12.85
N VAL A 149 -4.57 4.77 13.73
CA VAL A 149 -5.72 5.65 13.40
C VAL A 149 -5.30 6.92 12.66
N HIS A 150 -4.26 7.62 13.11
CA HIS A 150 -3.83 8.87 12.47
C HIS A 150 -3.25 8.66 11.06
N GLY A 151 -2.59 7.51 10.79
CA GLY A 151 -2.08 7.17 9.47
C GLY A 151 -3.21 6.92 8.48
N TYR A 152 -4.17 6.09 8.85
CA TYR A 152 -5.35 5.78 8.03
C TYR A 152 -6.33 6.95 7.91
N GLY A 153 -6.48 7.73 8.99
CA GLY A 153 -7.25 8.97 8.95
C GLY A 153 -6.69 9.98 7.94
N LEU A 154 -5.35 10.10 7.85
CA LEU A 154 -4.71 10.92 6.82
C LEU A 154 -4.93 10.35 5.42
N ALA A 155 -4.81 9.03 5.23
CA ALA A 155 -5.06 8.38 3.94
C ALA A 155 -6.51 8.59 3.48
N ALA A 156 -7.49 8.38 4.36
CA ALA A 156 -8.90 8.65 4.10
C ALA A 156 -9.15 10.13 3.73
N SER A 157 -8.48 11.05 4.43
CA SER A 157 -8.55 12.49 4.12
C SER A 157 -7.98 12.83 2.74
N GLN A 158 -6.95 12.12 2.27
CA GLN A 158 -6.46 12.30 0.89
C GLN A 158 -7.52 11.86 -0.13
N LEU A 159 -8.19 10.75 0.08
CA LEU A 159 -9.28 10.29 -0.79
C LEU A 159 -10.46 11.27 -0.82
N ALA A 160 -10.81 11.86 0.33
CA ALA A 160 -11.85 12.86 0.43
C ALA A 160 -11.60 14.10 -0.47
N ARG A 161 -10.35 14.43 -0.76
CA ARG A 161 -9.98 15.53 -1.67
C ARG A 161 -10.51 15.31 -3.09
N LEU A 162 -10.56 14.05 -3.55
CA LEU A 162 -11.14 13.70 -4.86
C LEU A 162 -12.63 14.07 -4.91
N LYS A 163 -13.40 13.68 -3.90
CA LYS A 163 -14.83 14.01 -3.80
C LYS A 163 -15.08 15.52 -3.73
N GLN A 164 -14.27 16.25 -2.95
CA GLN A 164 -14.35 17.71 -2.86
C GLN A 164 -14.13 18.39 -4.21
N LYS A 165 -13.41 17.74 -5.13
CA LYS A 165 -13.19 18.21 -6.52
C LYS A 165 -14.20 17.66 -7.52
N GLY A 166 -15.20 16.91 -7.06
CA GLY A 166 -16.22 16.31 -7.93
C GLY A 166 -15.72 15.13 -8.76
N ILE A 167 -14.56 14.56 -8.44
CA ILE A 167 -14.01 13.38 -9.11
C ILE A 167 -14.60 12.15 -8.46
N LYS A 168 -15.28 11.31 -9.24
CA LYS A 168 -15.89 10.07 -8.73
C LYS A 168 -14.82 9.08 -8.30
N LEU A 169 -14.98 8.55 -7.09
CA LEU A 169 -14.10 7.55 -6.50
C LEU A 169 -14.82 6.21 -6.37
N THR A 170 -14.29 5.19 -7.01
CA THR A 170 -14.65 3.79 -6.76
C THR A 170 -13.50 3.12 -6.00
N VAL A 171 -13.81 2.41 -4.93
CA VAL A 171 -12.85 1.56 -4.21
C VAL A 171 -13.18 0.10 -4.49
N ALA A 172 -12.20 -0.65 -4.98
CA ALA A 172 -12.31 -2.09 -5.20
C ALA A 172 -11.44 -2.84 -4.18
N VAL A 173 -12.06 -3.82 -3.52
CA VAL A 173 -11.45 -4.63 -2.47
C VAL A 173 -11.45 -6.09 -2.89
N ASP A 174 -10.31 -6.58 -3.35
CA ASP A 174 -10.18 -7.98 -3.78
C ASP A 174 -9.92 -8.93 -2.62
N LYS A 175 -9.25 -8.45 -1.54
CA LYS A 175 -8.84 -9.30 -0.42
C LYS A 175 -9.28 -8.78 0.95
N VAL A 176 -8.94 -7.53 1.27
CA VAL A 176 -9.20 -6.99 2.61
C VAL A 176 -9.28 -5.46 2.62
N ALA A 177 -10.32 -4.92 3.27
CA ALA A 177 -10.43 -3.53 3.72
C ALA A 177 -11.07 -3.53 5.11
N ALA A 178 -10.24 -3.67 6.14
CA ALA A 178 -10.67 -3.80 7.53
C ALA A 178 -10.13 -2.65 8.39
N SER A 179 -10.87 -2.26 9.42
CA SER A 179 -10.48 -1.20 10.36
C SER A 179 -10.10 0.10 9.62
N GLY A 180 -8.86 0.57 9.75
CA GLY A 180 -8.35 1.71 8.99
C GLY A 180 -8.50 1.55 7.46
N GLY A 181 -8.43 0.31 6.92
CA GLY A 181 -8.73 0.03 5.52
C GLY A 181 -10.17 0.35 5.17
N TYR A 182 -11.13 0.00 6.03
CA TYR A 182 -12.53 0.38 5.81
C TYR A 182 -12.76 1.89 6.01
N MET A 183 -12.01 2.54 6.90
CA MET A 183 -12.00 4.01 7.02
C MET A 183 -11.64 4.68 5.69
N MET A 184 -10.72 4.11 4.92
CA MET A 184 -10.42 4.59 3.57
C MET A 184 -11.54 4.24 2.59
N ALA A 185 -12.02 3.00 2.61
CA ALA A 185 -13.03 2.51 1.68
C ALA A 185 -14.35 3.29 1.78
N CYS A 186 -14.82 3.61 3.00
CA CYS A 186 -16.11 4.26 3.22
C CYS A 186 -16.20 5.67 2.62
N VAL A 187 -15.07 6.33 2.30
CA VAL A 187 -15.03 7.64 1.63
C VAL A 187 -15.52 7.56 0.18
N ALA A 188 -15.45 6.39 -0.46
CA ALA A 188 -15.79 6.22 -1.87
C ALA A 188 -17.27 6.51 -2.18
N ASP A 189 -17.52 6.88 -3.44
CA ASP A 189 -18.89 6.97 -3.98
C ASP A 189 -19.45 5.57 -4.25
N LYS A 190 -18.59 4.61 -4.56
CA LYS A 190 -18.94 3.20 -4.76
C LYS A 190 -17.84 2.29 -4.21
N ILE A 191 -18.26 1.29 -3.44
CA ILE A 191 -17.35 0.24 -2.92
C ILE A 191 -17.71 -1.08 -3.58
N VAL A 192 -16.74 -1.70 -4.23
CA VAL A 192 -16.88 -3.00 -4.87
C VAL A 192 -16.00 -4.01 -4.12
N SER A 193 -16.50 -5.20 -3.91
CA SER A 193 -15.79 -6.23 -3.15
C SER A 193 -15.86 -7.60 -3.82
N ALA A 194 -14.76 -8.32 -3.80
CA ALA A 194 -14.80 -9.75 -4.12
C ALA A 194 -15.63 -10.51 -3.05
N PRO A 195 -16.29 -11.63 -3.41
CA PRO A 195 -17.21 -12.33 -2.50
C PRO A 195 -16.61 -12.76 -1.16
N PHE A 196 -15.32 -13.10 -1.14
CA PHE A 196 -14.58 -13.55 0.05
C PHE A 196 -13.60 -12.50 0.60
N ALA A 197 -13.63 -11.27 0.12
CA ALA A 197 -12.82 -10.20 0.70
C ALA A 197 -13.30 -9.89 2.13
N ILE A 198 -12.38 -9.59 3.02
CA ILE A 198 -12.64 -9.24 4.41
C ILE A 198 -12.95 -7.76 4.50
N ILE A 199 -14.15 -7.41 5.01
CA ILE A 199 -14.68 -6.04 5.07
C ILE A 199 -15.13 -5.71 6.49
N GLY A 200 -15.00 -4.47 6.92
CA GLY A 200 -15.52 -4.00 8.20
C GLY A 200 -14.45 -3.90 9.28
N SER A 201 -14.57 -4.66 10.36
CA SER A 201 -13.72 -4.49 11.54
C SER A 201 -13.71 -3.03 12.03
N ILE A 202 -14.91 -2.43 12.11
CA ILE A 202 -15.11 -1.05 12.57
C ILE A 202 -15.03 -1.04 14.09
N GLY A 203 -13.82 -0.94 14.59
CA GLY A 203 -13.51 -1.00 16.00
C GLY A 203 -12.10 -0.46 16.29
N VAL A 204 -11.78 -0.33 17.57
CA VAL A 204 -10.46 0.14 18.03
C VAL A 204 -9.93 -0.86 19.04
N VAL A 205 -8.68 -1.25 18.87
CA VAL A 205 -7.99 -2.16 19.78
C VAL A 205 -6.64 -1.57 20.17
N ALA A 206 -6.27 -1.70 21.43
CA ALA A 206 -4.92 -1.48 21.89
C ALA A 206 -4.42 -2.70 22.68
N GLN A 207 -3.24 -3.17 22.36
CA GLN A 207 -2.61 -4.27 23.03
C GLN A 207 -1.27 -3.82 23.60
N ILE A 208 -1.19 -3.66 24.91
CA ILE A 208 -0.02 -3.13 25.61
C ILE A 208 0.50 -4.20 26.58
N PRO A 209 1.62 -4.86 26.26
CA PRO A 209 2.26 -5.76 27.24
C PRO A 209 2.75 -4.93 28.43
N ASN A 210 2.62 -5.47 29.64
CA ASN A 210 3.18 -4.85 30.83
C ASN A 210 4.12 -5.82 31.54
N ILE A 211 5.39 -5.46 31.66
CA ILE A 211 6.43 -6.27 32.27
C ILE A 211 6.87 -5.72 33.64
N HIS A 212 6.14 -4.77 34.22
CA HIS A 212 6.47 -4.16 35.52
C HIS A 212 6.71 -5.21 36.60
N ARG A 213 5.83 -6.21 36.75
CA ARG A 213 5.98 -7.27 37.76
C ARG A 213 7.22 -8.13 37.55
N LEU A 214 7.64 -8.34 36.31
CA LEU A 214 8.88 -9.08 36.00
C LEU A 214 10.10 -8.26 36.44
N LEU A 215 10.14 -6.98 36.13
CA LEU A 215 11.20 -6.05 36.54
C LEU A 215 11.31 -5.99 38.07
N LYS A 216 10.19 -5.82 38.76
CA LYS A 216 10.11 -5.81 40.22
C LYS A 216 10.65 -7.10 40.85
N LYS A 217 10.40 -8.29 40.26
CA LYS A 217 10.92 -9.58 40.71
C LYS A 217 12.45 -9.66 40.61
N HIS A 218 13.06 -8.83 39.75
CA HIS A 218 14.51 -8.76 39.56
C HIS A 218 15.14 -7.52 40.21
N ASP A 219 14.46 -6.91 41.20
CA ASP A 219 14.89 -5.71 41.93
C ASP A 219 15.19 -4.50 41.02
N VAL A 220 14.46 -4.40 39.90
CA VAL A 220 14.52 -3.26 38.98
C VAL A 220 13.28 -2.40 39.16
N ASP A 221 13.44 -1.19 39.69
CA ASP A 221 12.39 -0.18 39.79
C ASP A 221 12.39 0.72 38.55
N VAL A 222 11.18 1.08 38.08
CA VAL A 222 10.98 2.01 36.97
C VAL A 222 10.04 3.11 37.42
N ASP A 223 10.58 4.31 37.59
CA ASP A 223 9.81 5.49 37.90
C ASP A 223 9.34 6.19 36.64
N VAL A 224 8.01 6.35 36.50
CA VAL A 224 7.41 7.08 35.39
C VAL A 224 7.02 8.47 35.85
N MET A 225 7.88 9.46 35.62
CA MET A 225 7.64 10.85 35.96
C MET A 225 6.93 11.58 34.83
N THR A 226 5.78 12.19 35.07
CA THR A 226 5.01 12.93 34.08
C THR A 226 4.56 14.29 34.62
N ALA A 227 4.48 15.27 33.73
CA ALA A 227 3.76 16.51 33.98
C ALA A 227 2.46 16.47 33.16
N GLY A 228 1.33 16.68 33.80
CA GLY A 228 -0.01 16.44 33.26
C GLY A 228 -0.58 15.09 33.68
N GLU A 229 -1.75 15.12 34.30
CA GLU A 229 -2.39 13.97 34.95
C GLU A 229 -2.52 12.72 34.04
N PHE A 230 -2.83 12.93 32.75
CA PHE A 230 -3.08 11.86 31.79
C PHE A 230 -2.02 11.80 30.70
N LYS A 231 -0.79 12.31 30.93
CA LYS A 231 0.28 12.25 29.94
C LYS A 231 0.70 10.82 29.60
N ARG A 232 0.57 9.91 30.58
CA ARG A 232 0.79 8.46 30.46
C ARG A 232 -0.26 7.73 31.29
N THR A 233 -1.26 7.19 30.63
CA THR A 233 -2.35 6.44 31.26
C THR A 233 -1.96 4.98 31.46
N VAL A 234 -1.30 4.38 30.46
CA VAL A 234 -0.80 3.01 30.46
C VAL A 234 0.64 2.97 29.96
N THR A 235 1.48 2.10 30.52
CA THR A 235 2.91 1.96 30.23
C THR A 235 3.32 0.50 30.17
N VAL A 236 4.40 0.22 29.43
CA VAL A 236 4.98 -1.13 29.29
C VAL A 236 5.80 -1.51 30.53
N LEU A 237 6.56 -0.55 31.11
CA LEU A 237 7.56 -0.83 32.14
C LEU A 237 7.12 -0.45 33.54
N GLY A 238 6.41 0.66 33.70
CA GLY A 238 5.94 1.14 35.00
C GLY A 238 4.63 0.48 35.45
N GLU A 239 4.20 0.80 36.65
CA GLU A 239 2.94 0.34 37.22
C GLU A 239 1.74 0.97 36.50
N ASN A 240 0.75 0.16 36.15
CA ASN A 240 -0.50 0.62 35.54
C ASN A 240 -1.59 0.68 36.61
N THR A 241 -1.98 1.90 36.99
CA THR A 241 -3.06 2.12 37.97
C THR A 241 -4.43 1.85 37.37
N GLU A 242 -5.42 1.51 38.20
CA GLU A 242 -6.81 1.33 37.72
C GLU A 242 -7.40 2.61 37.13
N LYS A 243 -7.07 3.78 37.69
CA LYS A 243 -7.46 5.09 37.15
C LYS A 243 -6.87 5.31 35.75
N GLY A 244 -5.59 4.95 35.54
CA GLY A 244 -4.92 5.02 34.22
C GLY A 244 -5.58 4.13 33.20
N LYS A 245 -5.90 2.87 33.57
CA LYS A 245 -6.59 1.92 32.70
C LYS A 245 -8.00 2.41 32.32
N GLN A 246 -8.78 2.90 33.28
CA GLN A 246 -10.11 3.45 33.02
C GLN A 246 -10.05 4.64 32.06
N LYS A 247 -9.11 5.56 32.27
CA LYS A 247 -8.93 6.69 31.35
C LYS A 247 -8.53 6.24 29.95
N PHE A 248 -7.62 5.28 29.85
CA PHE A 248 -7.21 4.71 28.56
C PHE A 248 -8.37 4.01 27.84
N GLN A 249 -9.20 3.27 28.56
CA GLN A 249 -10.41 2.65 28.01
C GLN A 249 -11.38 3.71 27.48
N ALA A 250 -11.59 4.80 28.20
CA ALA A 250 -12.42 5.91 27.75
C ALA A 250 -11.87 6.57 26.45
N GLU A 251 -10.54 6.68 26.31
CA GLU A 251 -9.90 7.19 25.10
C GLU A 251 -10.11 6.25 23.88
N LEU A 252 -10.11 4.93 24.10
CA LEU A 252 -10.43 3.94 23.04
C LEU A 252 -11.90 4.06 22.63
N GLU A 253 -12.83 4.21 23.58
CA GLU A 253 -14.26 4.38 23.32
C GLU A 253 -14.54 5.69 22.55
N GLU A 254 -13.91 6.79 22.96
CA GLU A 254 -13.98 8.06 22.24
C GLU A 254 -13.49 7.93 20.80
N THR A 255 -12.34 7.28 20.60
CA THR A 255 -11.79 7.01 19.26
C THR A 255 -12.73 6.14 18.42
N HIS A 256 -13.36 5.14 19.03
CA HIS A 256 -14.36 4.31 18.37
C HIS A 256 -15.61 5.12 17.96
N GLN A 257 -16.10 6.01 18.83
CA GLN A 257 -17.21 6.90 18.48
C GLN A 257 -16.86 7.85 17.33
N LEU A 258 -15.65 8.40 17.28
CA LEU A 258 -15.19 9.21 16.16
C LEU A 258 -15.15 8.40 14.85
N PHE A 259 -14.71 7.15 14.91
CA PHE A 259 -14.71 6.25 13.74
C PHE A 259 -16.15 5.95 13.27
N LYS A 260 -17.06 5.63 14.18
CA LYS A 260 -18.50 5.43 13.87
C LYS A 260 -19.08 6.65 13.17
N GLN A 261 -18.86 7.85 13.72
CA GLN A 261 -19.33 9.11 13.14
C GLN A 261 -18.77 9.33 11.73
N PHE A 262 -17.47 9.07 11.53
CA PHE A 262 -16.83 9.20 10.24
C PHE A 262 -17.46 8.25 9.20
N VAL A 263 -17.70 7.00 9.58
CA VAL A 263 -18.38 6.02 8.70
C VAL A 263 -19.82 6.46 8.41
N ALA A 264 -20.58 6.89 9.42
CA ALA A 264 -21.97 7.35 9.22
C ALA A 264 -22.06 8.55 8.25
N GLN A 265 -21.13 9.49 8.35
CA GLN A 265 -21.07 10.66 7.45
C GLN A 265 -20.82 10.26 5.99
N ASN A 266 -20.00 9.25 5.75
CA ASN A 266 -19.63 8.81 4.41
C ASN A 266 -20.58 7.75 3.84
N ARG A 267 -21.25 6.98 4.69
CA ARG A 267 -22.18 5.89 4.33
C ARG A 267 -23.56 6.11 5.01
N PRO A 268 -24.35 7.09 4.57
CA PRO A 268 -25.58 7.48 5.27
C PRO A 268 -26.69 6.41 5.25
N LEU A 269 -26.60 5.41 4.36
CA LEU A 269 -27.55 4.29 4.29
C LEU A 269 -27.13 3.08 5.14
N LEU A 270 -25.96 3.14 5.78
CA LEU A 270 -25.42 2.07 6.60
C LEU A 270 -25.95 2.20 8.04
N ASP A 271 -26.48 1.13 8.58
CA ASP A 271 -26.74 1.02 10.02
C ASP A 271 -25.43 0.78 10.77
N VAL A 272 -24.78 1.89 11.14
CA VAL A 272 -23.42 1.87 11.72
C VAL A 272 -23.42 1.14 13.07
N ASP A 273 -24.47 1.26 13.88
CA ASP A 273 -24.51 0.59 15.19
C ASP A 273 -24.55 -0.93 15.06
N LYS A 274 -25.16 -1.44 14.01
CA LYS A 274 -25.19 -2.87 13.71
C LYS A 274 -23.84 -3.42 13.27
N VAL A 275 -23.03 -2.62 12.59
CA VAL A 275 -21.79 -3.10 11.94
C VAL A 275 -20.50 -2.58 12.60
N ALA A 276 -20.60 -1.67 13.55
CA ALA A 276 -19.44 -1.11 14.26
C ALA A 276 -19.18 -1.82 15.61
N THR A 277 -19.23 -3.14 15.59
CA THR A 277 -18.98 -4.00 16.75
C THR A 277 -17.54 -4.49 16.84
N GLY A 278 -16.70 -4.13 15.85
CA GLY A 278 -15.34 -4.66 15.70
C GLY A 278 -15.27 -5.96 14.91
N GLU A 279 -16.41 -6.55 14.52
CA GLU A 279 -16.48 -7.74 13.69
C GLU A 279 -16.13 -7.41 12.23
N HIS A 280 -15.77 -8.46 11.49
CA HIS A 280 -15.58 -8.39 10.04
C HIS A 280 -16.54 -9.34 9.33
N TRP A 281 -16.79 -9.07 8.07
CA TRP A 281 -17.65 -9.86 7.21
C TRP A 281 -16.97 -10.16 5.89
N PHE A 282 -17.33 -11.25 5.26
CA PHE A 282 -16.95 -11.49 3.86
C PHE A 282 -17.78 -10.61 2.93
N GLY A 283 -17.25 -10.31 1.73
CA GLY A 283 -17.87 -9.41 0.77
C GLY A 283 -19.35 -9.73 0.51
N GLN A 284 -19.72 -11.02 0.43
CA GLN A 284 -21.12 -11.44 0.27
C GLN A 284 -22.01 -10.94 1.42
N GLN A 285 -21.57 -11.10 2.66
CA GLN A 285 -22.29 -10.64 3.85
C GLN A 285 -22.27 -9.10 3.95
N ALA A 286 -21.13 -8.52 3.57
CA ALA A 286 -20.93 -7.07 3.57
C ALA A 286 -21.89 -6.35 2.61
N LEU A 287 -22.25 -6.97 1.49
CA LEU A 287 -23.26 -6.45 0.56
C LEU A 287 -24.65 -6.40 1.22
N GLU A 288 -25.07 -7.47 1.89
CA GLU A 288 -26.33 -7.55 2.60
C GLU A 288 -26.43 -6.50 3.73
N LEU A 289 -25.29 -6.25 4.39
CA LEU A 289 -25.17 -5.24 5.44
C LEU A 289 -24.94 -3.82 4.90
N LYS A 290 -24.87 -3.60 3.59
CA LYS A 290 -24.62 -2.31 2.92
C LYS A 290 -23.23 -1.70 3.24
N LEU A 291 -22.30 -2.52 3.69
CA LEU A 291 -20.90 -2.13 3.84
C LEU A 291 -20.21 -1.94 2.49
N VAL A 292 -20.66 -2.68 1.47
CA VAL A 292 -20.24 -2.54 0.07
C VAL A 292 -21.46 -2.42 -0.83
N ASP A 293 -21.27 -1.95 -2.07
CA ASP A 293 -22.35 -1.63 -3.00
C ASP A 293 -22.54 -2.70 -4.07
N GLU A 294 -21.48 -3.47 -4.38
CA GLU A 294 -21.50 -4.47 -5.46
C GLU A 294 -20.46 -5.56 -5.21
N LEU A 295 -20.74 -6.76 -5.74
CA LEU A 295 -19.77 -7.87 -5.76
C LEU A 295 -19.14 -7.96 -7.15
N ALA A 296 -17.87 -7.66 -7.24
CA ALA A 296 -17.02 -7.85 -8.40
C ALA A 296 -15.54 -7.79 -7.98
N THR A 297 -14.63 -8.17 -8.85
CA THR A 297 -13.20 -7.94 -8.66
C THR A 297 -12.76 -6.59 -9.23
N SER A 298 -11.61 -6.11 -8.82
CA SER A 298 -11.01 -4.89 -9.40
C SER A 298 -10.77 -5.06 -10.91
N ASP A 299 -10.42 -6.27 -11.35
CA ASP A 299 -10.18 -6.59 -12.75
C ASP A 299 -11.47 -6.52 -13.59
N ASP A 300 -12.60 -6.98 -13.06
CA ASP A 300 -13.91 -6.86 -13.73
C ASP A 300 -14.26 -5.39 -13.99
N ILE A 301 -14.05 -4.53 -12.99
CA ILE A 301 -14.32 -3.09 -13.13
C ILE A 301 -13.37 -2.45 -14.14
N ILE A 302 -12.08 -2.81 -14.13
CA ILE A 302 -11.09 -2.31 -15.10
C ILE A 302 -11.51 -2.70 -16.52
N LEU A 303 -11.85 -3.96 -16.75
CA LEU A 303 -12.28 -4.45 -18.06
C LEU A 303 -13.59 -3.79 -18.53
N GLU A 304 -14.53 -3.56 -17.64
CA GLU A 304 -15.75 -2.82 -17.94
C GLU A 304 -15.43 -1.39 -18.39
N LYS A 305 -14.62 -0.67 -17.62
CA LYS A 305 -14.25 0.72 -17.91
C LYS A 305 -13.43 0.87 -19.20
N MET A 306 -12.62 -0.11 -19.56
CA MET A 306 -11.85 -0.12 -20.82
C MET A 306 -12.73 -0.09 -22.09
N LYS A 307 -14.01 -0.45 -22.02
CA LYS A 307 -14.92 -0.40 -23.16
C LYS A 307 -15.13 1.04 -23.64
N ASP A 308 -15.29 1.98 -22.71
CA ASP A 308 -15.71 3.34 -23.01
C ASP A 308 -14.68 4.41 -22.64
N LYS A 309 -13.76 4.11 -21.73
CA LYS A 309 -12.76 5.03 -21.16
C LYS A 309 -11.33 4.58 -21.43
N SER A 310 -10.41 5.52 -21.32
CA SER A 310 -8.98 5.22 -21.21
C SER A 310 -8.65 4.88 -19.76
N VAL A 311 -8.02 3.74 -19.51
CA VAL A 311 -7.66 3.29 -18.15
C VAL A 311 -6.15 3.37 -17.99
N ILE A 312 -5.69 4.19 -17.08
CA ILE A 312 -4.26 4.40 -16.81
C ILE A 312 -3.95 4.16 -15.34
N SER A 313 -2.87 3.47 -15.06
CA SER A 313 -2.33 3.33 -13.71
C SER A 313 -1.41 4.52 -13.40
N VAL A 314 -1.58 5.06 -12.21
CA VAL A 314 -0.75 6.18 -11.71
C VAL A 314 -0.09 5.70 -10.43
N LYS A 315 1.24 5.69 -10.39
CA LYS A 315 2.00 5.19 -9.24
C LYS A 315 3.20 6.07 -8.92
N TYR A 316 3.26 6.58 -7.70
CA TYR A 316 4.42 7.34 -7.22
C TYR A 316 5.47 6.38 -6.68
N LYS A 317 6.62 6.30 -7.36
CA LYS A 317 7.74 5.43 -6.98
C LYS A 317 8.87 6.27 -6.38
N VAL A 318 9.19 6.02 -5.12
CA VAL A 318 10.41 6.56 -4.50
C VAL A 318 11.60 5.75 -4.98
N LYS A 319 12.62 6.41 -5.51
CA LYS A 319 13.87 5.75 -5.92
C LYS A 319 14.56 5.21 -4.67
N LYS A 320 14.52 3.89 -4.48
CA LYS A 320 15.25 3.25 -3.38
C LYS A 320 16.75 3.33 -3.67
N PRO A 321 17.56 3.81 -2.72
CA PRO A 321 19.03 3.83 -2.90
C PRO A 321 19.57 2.41 -3.13
N LEU A 322 20.62 2.31 -3.94
CA LEU A 322 21.20 1.03 -4.40
C LEU A 322 21.55 0.08 -3.24
N LEU A 323 22.00 0.64 -2.10
CA LEU A 323 22.32 -0.12 -0.88
C LEU A 323 21.10 -0.86 -0.29
N GLN A 324 19.90 -0.29 -0.36
CA GLN A 324 18.67 -0.98 0.11
C GLN A 324 18.27 -2.14 -0.81
N LYS A 325 18.61 -2.07 -2.10
CA LYS A 325 18.39 -3.21 -3.03
C LYS A 325 19.32 -4.37 -2.69
N ILE A 326 20.59 -4.07 -2.36
CA ILE A 326 21.58 -5.09 -1.97
C ILE A 326 21.24 -5.70 -0.61
N GLY A 327 20.81 -4.88 0.36
CA GLY A 327 20.38 -5.35 1.68
C GLY A 327 19.18 -6.30 1.61
N LYS A 328 18.17 -5.99 0.78
CA LYS A 328 17.01 -6.86 0.59
C LYS A 328 17.36 -8.17 -0.13
N GLN A 329 18.24 -8.13 -1.12
CA GLN A 329 18.74 -9.34 -1.78
C GLN A 329 19.55 -10.23 -0.84
N ALA A 330 20.32 -9.63 0.09
CA ALA A 330 21.03 -10.38 1.12
C ALA A 330 20.06 -11.01 2.13
N GLU A 331 19.03 -10.30 2.54
CA GLU A 331 17.98 -10.78 3.46
C GLU A 331 17.18 -11.95 2.83
N GLU A 332 16.71 -11.80 1.60
CA GLU A 332 16.04 -12.87 0.83
C GLU A 332 16.96 -14.10 0.60
N SER A 333 18.27 -13.85 0.42
CA SER A 333 19.25 -14.94 0.29
C SER A 333 19.50 -15.67 1.61
N ILE A 334 19.52 -14.95 2.72
CA ILE A 334 19.68 -15.53 4.08
C ILE A 334 18.41 -16.32 4.46
N GLU A 335 17.21 -15.76 4.23
CA GLU A 335 15.96 -16.50 4.44
C GLU A 335 15.89 -17.76 3.57
N GLY A 336 16.29 -17.68 2.32
CA GLY A 336 16.35 -18.85 1.42
C GLY A 336 17.36 -19.92 1.85
N ILE A 337 18.45 -19.54 2.52
CA ILE A 337 19.43 -20.46 3.09
C ILE A 337 18.88 -21.10 4.38
N ILE A 338 18.25 -20.32 5.24
CA ILE A 338 17.61 -20.80 6.48
C ILE A 338 16.46 -21.77 6.15
N HIS A 339 15.60 -21.43 5.20
CA HIS A 339 14.52 -22.32 4.75
C HIS A 339 15.05 -23.62 4.15
N ARG A 340 16.13 -23.58 3.37
CA ARG A 340 16.77 -24.80 2.85
C ARG A 340 17.41 -25.66 3.94
N HIS A 341 17.98 -25.06 4.97
CA HIS A 341 18.56 -25.80 6.11
C HIS A 341 17.48 -26.42 7.01
N LEU A 342 16.38 -25.69 7.25
CA LEU A 342 15.23 -26.20 8.01
C LEU A 342 14.50 -27.32 7.25
N ALA A 343 14.34 -27.18 5.94
CA ALA A 343 13.73 -28.23 5.11
C ALA A 343 14.59 -29.51 5.01
N LYS A 344 15.92 -29.41 5.04
CA LYS A 344 16.82 -30.57 5.10
C LYS A 344 16.73 -31.32 6.44
N ASN A 345 16.68 -30.57 7.54
CA ASN A 345 16.57 -31.19 8.86
C ASN A 345 15.22 -31.86 9.13
N THR A 346 14.16 -31.52 8.38
CA THR A 346 12.84 -32.18 8.49
C THR A 346 12.78 -33.49 7.69
N GLN A 347 13.63 -33.72 6.72
CA GLN A 347 13.71 -34.99 5.99
C GLN A 347 14.49 -36.09 6.72
N ASP A 348 15.39 -35.71 7.62
CA ASP A 348 16.17 -36.68 8.42
C ASP A 348 15.42 -37.22 9.67
N PHE A 349 14.19 -36.73 9.95
CA PHE A 349 13.34 -37.18 11.04
C PHE A 349 12.20 -38.14 10.61
N VAL A 350 12.13 -38.50 9.32
CA VAL A 350 11.09 -39.38 8.75
C VAL A 350 11.73 -40.63 8.09
N GLN A 351 12.86 -41.13 8.62
CA GLN A 351 13.37 -42.47 8.31
C GLN A 351 13.45 -43.29 9.60
#